data_04e6111066cae0e8a0f540d308b60da3
#
_entry.id   04e6111066cae0e8a0f540d308b60da3
#
_cell.length_a   1.000
_cell.length_b   1.000
_cell.length_c   1.000
_cell.angle_alpha   90.00
_cell.angle_beta   90.00
_cell.angle_gamma   90.00
#
_symmetry.space_group_name_H-M   'P 1'
#
loop_
_entity.id
_entity.type
_entity.pdbx_description
1 polymer ?
#
loop_
_entity_poly.entity_id
_entity_poly.type
_entity_poly.pdbx_seq_one_letter_code
_entity_poly.pdbx_strand_id
1 'polypeptide(L)'
;MLFRFDNFSIDVDVERTRKYYAESSRTLTEGCDCILCQNFRAAYESLDTEIKRFFDNLGVDILQAADMTAMHADAKRNILYYDGVCHLCGSMVDGSIEKHCDQPLRKAWHHTPQYAVNAACTVYFTTNYAMVEKSFPDPVLQMEVAIEVPWVLGGKFTDTLQW
;
A
#
# COMPACT_ATOMS: atom_id res chain seq x y z
N MET A 1 -12.42 -4.45 13.65
CA MET A 1 -12.95 -3.04 13.68
C MET A 1 -13.54 -2.72 12.32
N LEU A 2 -14.78 -2.23 12.29
CA LEU A 2 -15.46 -1.88 11.04
C LEU A 2 -15.05 -0.49 10.57
N PHE A 3 -14.42 -0.41 9.40
CA PHE A 3 -14.12 0.84 8.68
C PHE A 3 -15.16 1.05 7.59
N ARG A 4 -15.71 2.25 7.54
CA ARG A 4 -16.72 2.65 6.55
C ARG A 4 -16.17 3.73 5.66
N PHE A 5 -16.23 3.48 4.37
CA PHE A 5 -15.90 4.41 3.30
C PHE A 5 -17.21 4.79 2.58
N ASP A 6 -17.18 5.74 1.66
CA ASP A 6 -18.39 6.24 1.02
C ASP A 6 -19.29 5.15 0.42
N ASN A 7 -18.66 4.16 -0.23
CA ASN A 7 -19.38 3.14 -1.02
C ASN A 7 -19.10 1.70 -0.60
N PHE A 8 -18.26 1.48 0.42
CA PHE A 8 -17.92 0.14 0.89
C PHE A 8 -17.51 0.14 2.36
N SER A 9 -17.44 -1.04 2.95
CA SER A 9 -16.88 -1.24 4.29
C SER A 9 -16.04 -2.49 4.37
N ILE A 10 -15.04 -2.43 5.25
CA ILE A 10 -14.16 -3.55 5.56
C ILE A 10 -14.16 -3.78 7.08
N ASP A 11 -14.02 -5.02 7.49
CA ASP A 11 -13.74 -5.36 8.89
C ASP A 11 -12.30 -5.81 9.04
N VAL A 12 -11.54 -5.08 9.88
CA VAL A 12 -10.11 -5.31 10.10
C VAL A 12 -9.86 -5.63 11.57
N ASP A 13 -9.15 -6.70 11.82
CA ASP A 13 -8.53 -6.95 13.11
C ASP A 13 -7.22 -6.15 13.21
N VAL A 14 -7.35 -4.89 13.61
CA VAL A 14 -6.25 -3.92 13.68
C VAL A 14 -5.15 -4.40 14.61
N GLU A 15 -5.50 -5.03 15.74
CA GLU A 15 -4.52 -5.50 16.72
C GLU A 15 -3.69 -6.67 16.16
N ARG A 16 -4.33 -7.62 15.46
CA ARG A 16 -3.60 -8.72 14.81
C ARG A 16 -2.75 -8.22 13.65
N THR A 17 -3.26 -7.26 12.87
CA THR A 17 -2.50 -6.62 11.79
C THR A 17 -1.28 -5.93 12.36
N ARG A 18 -1.44 -5.07 13.36
CA ARG A 18 -0.35 -4.35 14.02
C ARG A 18 0.67 -5.29 14.65
N LYS A 19 0.20 -6.33 15.33
CA LYS A 19 1.08 -7.33 15.92
C LYS A 19 1.95 -8.03 14.88
N TYR A 20 1.35 -8.41 13.74
CA TYR A 20 2.11 -9.02 12.65
C TYR A 20 3.23 -8.10 12.17
N TYR A 21 2.93 -6.82 11.87
CA TYR A 21 3.94 -5.86 11.43
C TYR A 21 5.01 -5.59 12.50
N ALA A 22 4.65 -5.54 13.77
CA ALA A 22 5.61 -5.35 14.87
C ALA A 22 6.54 -6.56 15.10
N GLU A 23 6.08 -7.77 14.82
CA GLU A 23 6.85 -9.01 14.97
C GLU A 23 7.59 -9.41 13.68
N SER A 24 7.21 -8.84 12.53
CA SER A 24 7.87 -9.07 11.26
C SER A 24 9.25 -8.41 11.26
N SER A 25 10.27 -9.16 10.86
CA SER A 25 11.60 -8.58 10.57
C SER A 25 11.68 -8.00 9.17
N ARG A 26 10.62 -8.13 8.37
CA ARG A 26 10.59 -7.67 6.98
C ARG A 26 10.65 -6.15 6.94
N THR A 27 11.56 -5.63 6.14
CA THR A 27 11.54 -4.23 5.71
C THR A 27 11.34 -4.20 4.19
N LEU A 28 10.72 -3.15 3.68
CA LEU A 28 10.54 -2.90 2.22
C LEU A 28 11.79 -3.18 1.38
N THR A 29 12.91 -3.34 2.04
CA THR A 29 14.22 -3.36 1.43
C THR A 29 15.06 -4.54 1.85
N GLU A 30 14.48 -5.56 2.46
CA GLU A 30 15.20 -6.82 2.56
C GLU A 30 15.52 -7.33 1.16
N GLY A 31 16.74 -7.02 0.71
CA GLY A 31 17.26 -7.39 -0.60
C GLY A 31 17.24 -6.29 -1.67
N CYS A 32 16.74 -5.06 -1.41
CA CYS A 32 16.78 -3.97 -2.38
C CYS A 32 17.40 -2.69 -1.81
N ASP A 33 18.64 -2.41 -2.22
CA ASP A 33 19.34 -1.14 -1.94
C ASP A 33 19.27 -0.15 -3.10
N CYS A 34 18.32 -0.31 -4.03
CA CYS A 34 18.18 0.63 -5.13
C CYS A 34 17.77 2.02 -4.61
N ILE A 35 18.16 3.03 -5.36
CA ILE A 35 17.96 4.44 -4.99
C ILE A 35 16.48 4.80 -4.78
N LEU A 36 15.55 4.12 -5.48
CA LEU A 36 14.12 4.33 -5.35
C LEU A 36 13.60 3.84 -3.98
N CYS A 37 14.01 2.65 -3.55
CA CYS A 37 13.69 2.13 -2.22
C CYS A 37 14.32 2.98 -1.11
N GLN A 38 15.56 3.47 -1.32
CA GLN A 38 16.19 4.38 -0.39
C GLN A 38 15.41 5.69 -0.27
N ASN A 39 14.93 6.25 -1.41
CA ASN A 39 14.12 7.46 -1.39
C ASN A 39 12.80 7.24 -0.64
N PHE A 40 12.10 6.15 -0.90
CA PHE A 40 10.82 5.86 -0.22
C PHE A 40 11.00 5.86 1.30
N ARG A 41 12.02 5.15 1.80
CA ARG A 41 12.34 5.11 3.25
C ARG A 41 12.66 6.49 3.80
N ALA A 42 13.55 7.22 3.13
CA ALA A 42 13.98 8.54 3.58
C ALA A 42 12.83 9.57 3.57
N ALA A 43 11.92 9.43 2.60
CA ALA A 43 10.77 10.33 2.45
C ALA A 43 9.63 10.04 3.43
N TYR A 44 9.60 8.89 4.10
CA TYR A 44 8.50 8.49 4.99
C TYR A 44 8.18 9.57 6.03
N GLU A 45 9.19 10.17 6.65
CA GLU A 45 8.98 11.21 7.66
C GLU A 45 8.32 12.47 7.09
N SER A 46 8.52 12.74 5.82
CA SER A 46 7.95 13.89 5.10
C SER A 46 6.56 13.62 4.52
N LEU A 47 6.06 12.38 4.59
CA LEU A 47 4.71 12.08 4.15
C LEU A 47 3.68 12.82 5.01
N ASP A 48 2.56 13.15 4.36
CA ASP A 48 1.44 13.81 5.01
C ASP A 48 0.96 13.03 6.24
N THR A 49 0.64 13.75 7.31
CA THR A 49 0.17 13.18 8.58
C THR A 49 -1.14 12.40 8.40
N GLU A 50 -2.00 12.80 7.46
CA GLU A 50 -3.24 12.10 7.15
C GLU A 50 -2.97 10.72 6.57
N ILE A 51 -1.99 10.61 5.67
CA ILE A 51 -1.54 9.34 5.09
C ILE A 51 -0.99 8.43 6.20
N LYS A 52 -0.05 8.93 7.02
CA LYS A 52 0.52 8.14 8.13
C LYS A 52 -0.55 7.66 9.10
N ARG A 53 -1.49 8.54 9.47
CA ARG A 53 -2.61 8.19 10.35
C ARG A 53 -3.55 7.15 9.74
N PHE A 54 -3.78 7.21 8.43
CA PHE A 54 -4.62 6.23 7.74
C PHE A 54 -4.05 4.82 7.88
N PHE A 55 -2.76 4.63 7.60
CA PHE A 55 -2.10 3.34 7.74
C PHE A 55 -2.04 2.88 9.20
N ASP A 56 -1.72 3.77 10.14
CA ASP A 56 -1.67 3.43 11.58
C ASP A 56 -3.05 3.01 12.11
N ASN A 57 -4.13 3.65 11.69
CA ASN A 57 -5.50 3.26 12.05
C ASN A 57 -5.86 1.85 11.59
N LEU A 58 -5.30 1.39 10.48
CA LEU A 58 -5.45 0.03 9.96
C LEU A 58 -4.47 -0.97 10.59
N GLY A 59 -3.51 -0.49 11.39
CA GLY A 59 -2.45 -1.30 11.98
C GLY A 59 -1.33 -1.67 11.00
N VAL A 60 -1.21 -0.96 9.87
CA VAL A 60 -0.25 -1.23 8.81
C VAL A 60 1.00 -0.38 8.98
N ASP A 61 2.16 -1.01 8.92
CA ASP A 61 3.44 -0.31 8.71
C ASP A 61 3.78 -0.35 7.21
N ILE A 62 3.60 0.78 6.53
CA ILE A 62 3.85 0.88 5.08
C ILE A 62 5.33 0.67 4.73
N LEU A 63 6.27 0.89 5.67
CA LEU A 63 7.68 0.57 5.48
C LEU A 63 7.97 -0.93 5.44
N GLN A 64 6.97 -1.75 5.78
CA GLN A 64 6.99 -3.20 5.70
C GLN A 64 5.99 -3.74 4.66
N ALA A 65 5.59 -2.90 3.69
CA ALA A 65 4.73 -3.32 2.59
C ALA A 65 5.30 -4.57 1.88
N ALA A 66 4.43 -5.41 1.34
CA ALA A 66 4.85 -6.60 0.60
C ALA A 66 5.58 -6.25 -0.70
N ASP A 67 5.17 -5.15 -1.32
CA ASP A 67 5.86 -4.51 -2.44
C ASP A 67 5.64 -2.99 -2.41
N MET A 68 6.58 -2.25 -2.99
CA MET A 68 6.49 -0.81 -3.19
C MET A 68 7.41 -0.42 -4.35
N THR A 69 6.83 -0.19 -5.51
CA THR A 69 7.54 0.03 -6.75
C THR A 69 7.27 1.42 -7.32
N ALA A 70 8.32 2.16 -7.67
CA ALA A 70 8.17 3.43 -8.37
C ALA A 70 7.77 3.20 -9.83
N MET A 71 6.61 3.70 -10.22
CA MET A 71 6.00 3.48 -11.54
C MET A 71 6.33 4.60 -12.52
N HIS A 72 6.34 5.83 -12.08
CA HIS A 72 6.68 7.00 -12.90
C HIS A 72 7.07 8.18 -12.01
N ALA A 73 7.43 9.31 -12.65
CA ALA A 73 7.92 10.48 -11.96
C ALA A 73 7.42 11.78 -12.59
N ASP A 74 7.21 12.80 -11.77
CA ASP A 74 6.98 14.18 -12.20
C ASP A 74 8.23 15.03 -11.94
N ALA A 75 8.97 15.28 -13.02
CA ALA A 75 10.22 16.05 -12.93
C ALA A 75 10.01 17.52 -12.50
N LYS A 76 8.85 18.10 -12.77
CA LYS A 76 8.55 19.50 -12.40
C LYS A 76 8.28 19.62 -10.91
N ARG A 77 7.57 18.65 -10.34
CA ARG A 77 7.24 18.61 -8.92
C ARG A 77 8.32 17.92 -8.07
N ASN A 78 9.30 17.26 -8.70
CA ASN A 78 10.30 16.42 -8.05
C ASN A 78 9.68 15.31 -7.18
N ILE A 79 8.66 14.64 -7.74
CA ILE A 79 7.85 13.62 -7.10
C ILE A 79 7.95 12.31 -7.87
N LEU A 80 7.98 11.21 -7.13
CA LEU A 80 7.84 9.85 -7.64
C LEU A 80 6.47 9.29 -7.27
N TYR A 81 5.87 8.52 -8.17
CA TYR A 81 4.61 7.80 -7.97
C TYR A 81 4.94 6.33 -7.71
N TYR A 82 4.52 5.85 -6.55
CA TYR A 82 4.72 4.46 -6.15
C TYR A 82 3.38 3.73 -6.11
N ASP A 83 3.39 2.50 -6.61
CA ASP A 83 2.35 1.52 -6.35
C ASP A 83 2.88 0.48 -5.36
N GLY A 84 2.03 0.07 -4.42
CA GLY A 84 2.42 -0.85 -3.37
C GLY A 84 1.32 -1.79 -2.94
N VAL A 85 1.72 -2.83 -2.22
CA VAL A 85 0.85 -3.88 -1.69
C VAL A 85 1.09 -4.03 -0.19
N CYS A 86 0.02 -3.88 0.58
CA CYS A 86 0.00 -4.19 2.02
C CYS A 86 -1.05 -5.26 2.32
N HIS A 87 -0.89 -5.97 3.42
CA HIS A 87 -1.86 -6.96 3.87
C HIS A 87 -2.48 -6.58 5.20
N LEU A 88 -3.75 -6.93 5.38
CA LEU A 88 -4.55 -6.70 6.56
C LEU A 88 -5.16 -8.02 7.03
N CYS A 89 -5.25 -8.22 8.32
CA CYS A 89 -6.07 -9.28 8.88
C CYS A 89 -7.53 -8.81 8.85
N GLY A 90 -8.27 -9.18 7.81
CA GLY A 90 -9.62 -8.63 7.62
C GLY A 90 -10.36 -9.15 6.40
N SER A 91 -11.55 -8.62 6.20
CA SER A 91 -12.44 -9.00 5.10
C SER A 91 -13.28 -7.82 4.60
N MET A 92 -13.75 -7.91 3.36
CA MET A 92 -14.79 -7.02 2.85
C MET A 92 -16.13 -7.38 3.48
N VAL A 93 -16.89 -6.39 3.92
CA VAL A 93 -18.19 -6.61 4.58
C VAL A 93 -19.32 -6.17 3.68
N ASP A 94 -19.24 -5.01 3.06
CA ASP A 94 -20.31 -4.40 2.28
C ASP A 94 -19.74 -3.46 1.23
N GLY A 95 -20.51 -3.22 0.16
CA GLY A 95 -20.18 -2.23 -0.86
C GLY A 95 -20.20 -2.74 -2.29
N SER A 96 -19.99 -1.83 -3.23
CA SER A 96 -19.85 -2.14 -4.64
C SER A 96 -18.56 -2.91 -4.87
N ILE A 97 -18.68 -4.21 -4.90
CA ILE A 97 -17.58 -5.11 -5.20
C ILE A 97 -17.58 -5.32 -6.72
N GLU A 98 -16.62 -4.71 -7.39
CA GLU A 98 -16.40 -5.00 -8.79
C GLU A 98 -15.79 -6.39 -8.94
N LYS A 99 -16.43 -7.21 -9.76
CA LYS A 99 -15.94 -8.54 -10.09
C LYS A 99 -15.13 -8.46 -11.35
N HIS A 100 -13.81 -8.58 -11.24
CA HIS A 100 -12.95 -8.75 -12.40
C HIS A 100 -12.76 -10.22 -12.74
N CYS A 101 -12.99 -10.57 -14.00
CA CYS A 101 -12.69 -11.87 -14.57
C CYS A 101 -12.17 -11.63 -16.00
N ASP A 102 -10.88 -11.42 -16.12
CA ASP A 102 -10.27 -11.12 -17.43
C ASP A 102 -10.02 -12.36 -18.30
N GLN A 103 -10.19 -13.56 -17.75
CA GLN A 103 -10.00 -14.81 -18.48
C GLN A 103 -10.84 -15.95 -17.91
N PRO A 104 -11.34 -16.88 -18.77
CA PRO A 104 -12.19 -18.01 -18.37
C PRO A 104 -11.57 -19.00 -17.37
N LEU A 105 -10.25 -18.96 -17.19
CA LEU A 105 -9.49 -19.89 -16.35
C LEU A 105 -8.99 -19.28 -15.03
N ARG A 106 -9.20 -17.97 -14.79
CA ARG A 106 -8.77 -17.33 -13.54
C ARG A 106 -9.92 -17.30 -12.53
N LYS A 107 -9.58 -17.59 -11.28
CA LYS A 107 -10.48 -17.43 -10.14
C LYS A 107 -10.96 -15.98 -10.10
N ALA A 108 -12.27 -15.78 -10.11
CA ALA A 108 -12.84 -14.46 -9.98
C ALA A 108 -12.38 -13.83 -8.65
N TRP A 109 -11.92 -12.61 -8.68
CA TRP A 109 -11.52 -11.84 -7.53
C TRP A 109 -12.38 -10.58 -7.39
N HIS A 110 -12.44 -10.05 -6.19
CA HIS A 110 -13.25 -8.91 -5.86
C HIS A 110 -12.35 -7.79 -5.37
N HIS A 111 -12.68 -6.56 -5.77
CA HIS A 111 -12.03 -5.36 -5.23
C HIS A 111 -13.07 -4.29 -4.93
N THR A 112 -12.71 -3.37 -4.05
CA THR A 112 -13.50 -2.17 -3.77
C THR A 112 -13.25 -1.10 -4.83
N PRO A 113 -14.10 -0.07 -4.90
CA PRO A 113 -13.72 1.18 -5.54
C PRO A 113 -12.45 1.77 -4.91
N GLN A 114 -11.79 2.66 -5.65
CA GLN A 114 -10.68 3.43 -5.10
C GLN A 114 -11.19 4.41 -4.04
N TYR A 115 -10.43 4.54 -2.97
CA TYR A 115 -10.65 5.53 -1.93
C TYR A 115 -9.45 6.49 -1.87
N ALA A 116 -9.72 7.78 -2.01
CA ALA A 116 -8.70 8.82 -1.84
C ALA A 116 -8.51 9.09 -0.34
N VAL A 117 -7.35 8.72 0.18
CA VAL A 117 -6.93 9.12 1.54
C VAL A 117 -6.77 10.64 1.57
N ASN A 118 -6.07 11.16 0.56
CA ASN A 118 -5.98 12.58 0.24
C ASN A 118 -5.57 12.75 -1.24
N ALA A 119 -5.17 13.94 -1.65
CA ALA A 119 -4.76 14.21 -3.04
C ALA A 119 -3.49 13.46 -3.49
N ALA A 120 -2.67 12.98 -2.55
CA ALA A 120 -1.39 12.33 -2.80
C ALA A 120 -1.43 10.80 -2.57
N CYS A 121 -2.53 10.25 -2.05
CA CYS A 121 -2.62 8.83 -1.74
C CYS A 121 -4.01 8.29 -2.00
N THR A 122 -4.08 7.21 -2.80
CA THR A 122 -5.30 6.43 -3.01
C THR A 122 -5.06 4.96 -2.67
N VAL A 123 -6.11 4.30 -2.22
CA VAL A 123 -6.08 2.87 -1.91
C VAL A 123 -7.31 2.16 -2.45
N TYR A 124 -7.21 0.87 -2.68
CA TYR A 124 -8.37 -0.02 -2.80
C TYR A 124 -8.06 -1.36 -2.15
N PHE A 125 -9.10 -2.13 -1.84
CA PHE A 125 -8.97 -3.43 -1.19
C PHE A 125 -9.39 -4.54 -2.13
N THR A 126 -8.72 -5.70 -2.04
CA THR A 126 -9.00 -6.84 -2.92
C THR A 126 -8.86 -8.17 -2.19
N THR A 127 -9.65 -9.15 -2.62
CA THR A 127 -9.51 -10.54 -2.19
C THR A 127 -8.55 -11.34 -3.08
N ASN A 128 -8.01 -10.71 -4.12
CA ASN A 128 -6.95 -11.27 -4.95
C ASN A 128 -5.60 -10.89 -4.34
N TYR A 129 -5.15 -11.64 -3.36
CA TYR A 129 -3.91 -11.36 -2.67
C TYR A 129 -2.72 -12.09 -3.31
N ALA A 130 -1.60 -11.38 -3.38
CA ALA A 130 -0.31 -11.84 -3.85
C ALA A 130 0.76 -11.53 -2.80
N MET A 131 1.90 -12.22 -2.85
CA MET A 131 3.05 -11.97 -1.98
C MET A 131 2.76 -12.06 -0.47
N VAL A 132 1.70 -12.76 -0.09
CA VAL A 132 1.34 -12.99 1.32
C VAL A 132 2.34 -13.96 1.94
N GLU A 133 2.93 -13.58 3.03
CA GLU A 133 3.77 -14.48 3.81
C GLU A 133 2.96 -15.59 4.46
N LYS A 134 3.54 -16.79 4.56
CA LYS A 134 2.86 -17.95 5.17
C LYS A 134 2.48 -17.73 6.63
N SER A 135 3.18 -16.83 7.31
CA SER A 135 2.93 -16.47 8.72
C SER A 135 1.84 -15.41 8.87
N PHE A 136 1.38 -14.79 7.77
CA PHE A 136 0.34 -13.76 7.85
C PHE A 136 -0.99 -14.36 8.35
N PRO A 137 -1.66 -13.73 9.33
CA PRO A 137 -2.86 -14.30 9.93
C PRO A 137 -4.09 -14.19 9.01
N ASP A 138 -4.87 -15.28 8.94
CA ASP A 138 -6.17 -15.27 8.26
C ASP A 138 -7.25 -14.53 9.08
N PRO A 139 -8.28 -13.96 8.41
CA PRO A 139 -8.47 -13.84 6.98
C PRO A 139 -7.60 -12.72 6.38
N VAL A 140 -7.09 -12.92 5.17
CA VAL A 140 -6.24 -11.95 4.49
C VAL A 140 -7.07 -11.05 3.60
N LEU A 141 -6.88 -9.75 3.75
CA LEU A 141 -7.36 -8.70 2.85
C LEU A 141 -6.14 -7.93 2.32
N GLN A 142 -5.98 -7.84 1.01
CA GLN A 142 -4.93 -7.05 0.39
C GLN A 142 -5.40 -5.62 0.18
N MET A 143 -4.53 -4.68 0.47
CA MET A 143 -4.66 -3.26 0.17
C MET A 143 -3.63 -2.87 -0.88
N GLU A 144 -4.11 -2.38 -2.01
CA GLU A 144 -3.30 -1.77 -3.05
C GLU A 144 -3.20 -0.27 -2.77
N VAL A 145 -2.01 0.27 -2.90
CA VAL A 145 -1.69 1.66 -2.55
C VAL A 145 -1.07 2.33 -3.76
N ALA A 146 -1.57 3.52 -4.12
CA ALA A 146 -0.90 4.43 -5.04
C ALA A 146 -0.59 5.72 -4.29
N ILE A 147 0.69 6.12 -4.25
CA ILE A 147 1.16 7.23 -3.42
C ILE A 147 2.19 8.10 -4.11
N GLU A 148 2.02 9.43 -3.99
CA GLU A 148 3.01 10.42 -4.38
C GLU A 148 4.04 10.60 -3.27
N VAL A 149 5.32 10.47 -3.62
CA VAL A 149 6.44 10.57 -2.67
C VAL A 149 7.46 11.58 -3.18
N PRO A 150 7.81 12.60 -2.39
CA PRO A 150 8.83 13.56 -2.79
C PRO A 150 10.20 12.89 -2.90
N TRP A 151 11.01 13.40 -3.82
CA TRP A 151 12.43 13.05 -3.86
C TRP A 151 13.19 13.81 -2.78
N VAL A 152 13.87 13.09 -1.88
CA VAL A 152 14.54 13.67 -0.70
C VAL A 152 16.04 13.36 -0.60
N LEU A 153 16.58 12.56 -1.52
CA LEU A 153 18.00 12.14 -1.49
C LEU A 153 18.98 13.21 -2.03
N GLY A 154 18.55 14.47 -2.10
CA GLY A 154 19.34 15.60 -2.56
C GLY A 154 19.25 15.84 -4.08
N GLY A 155 19.30 17.11 -4.50
CA GLY A 155 19.17 17.49 -5.90
C GLY A 155 17.80 17.16 -6.49
N LYS A 156 17.80 16.90 -7.80
CA LYS A 156 16.61 16.38 -8.50
C LYS A 156 16.81 14.91 -8.82
N PHE A 157 15.73 14.14 -8.79
CA PHE A 157 15.81 12.73 -9.19
C PHE A 157 16.29 12.56 -10.65
N THR A 158 16.00 13.54 -11.53
CA THR A 158 16.47 13.57 -12.93
C THR A 158 17.99 13.60 -13.07
N ASP A 159 18.69 14.07 -12.05
CA ASP A 159 20.14 14.11 -12.04
C ASP A 159 20.76 12.74 -11.66
N THR A 160 19.92 11.87 -11.10
CA THR A 160 20.32 10.57 -10.54
C THR A 160 19.73 9.39 -11.31
N LEU A 161 18.53 9.53 -11.87
CA LEU A 161 17.79 8.48 -12.57
C LEU A 161 17.64 8.81 -14.05
N GLN A 162 17.98 7.83 -14.87
CA GLN A 162 17.63 7.84 -16.31
C GLN A 162 16.39 6.93 -16.45
N TRP A 163 15.25 7.57 -16.71
CA TRP A 163 13.96 6.87 -16.99
C TRP A 163 13.83 6.62 -18.50
#